data_8e256c4a86004fa2ffb01cb7b51e9801
#
_entry.id   8e256c4a86004fa2ffb01cb7b51e9801
#
_cell.length_a   1.000
_cell.length_b   1.000
_cell.length_c   1.000
_cell.angle_alpha   90.00
_cell.angle_beta   90.00
_cell.angle_gamma   90.00
#
_symmetry.space_group_name_H-M   'P 1'
#
loop_
_entity.id
_entity.type
_entity.pdbx_description
1 polymer ?
#
loop_
_entity_poly.entity_id
_entity_poly.type
_entity_poly.pdbx_seq_one_letter_code
_entity_poly.pdbx_strand_id
1 'polypeptide(L)'
;MSKNVSLAIKKAMGNMSQLNQNDLAINGPKKPDLFSLSGDTELFQNDKGITIKIDRSRDSNLTDFGRATLTDRYLGQNESFQDLFARVASVYADDNLHAQRLYNYISNLWFMPATPVLSNGGTERGLPISCFLNEAGDSLEGILGLWSENVWLAARGGGIGSYWGNLRSIGEKIGKVGKTSGIIPFIKVMDSLTLAISQGSLRRGSAACYLPIDHPEIEEFIEMRRPTGGDVNRRSLNLHHGVLVSDDFMRAVETDGQWALRSPKDGSVQSTMPARNLWIRLLTARVETGEPYIVFIDTVNRQIPQHHKLAGLKVKTSNLCSEITLPTGIDNTGKERTAVCCLS
;
A
#
# COMPACT_ATOMS: atom_id res chain seq x y z
N MET A 1 -12.35 -26.43 -26.65
CA MET A 1 -10.97 -26.39 -26.09
C MET A 1 -10.86 -26.76 -24.59
N SER A 2 -11.89 -27.23 -23.91
CA SER A 2 -11.91 -27.47 -22.44
C SER A 2 -11.65 -28.92 -21.98
N LYS A 3 -11.75 -29.92 -22.82
CA LYS A 3 -11.55 -31.33 -22.40
C LYS A 3 -10.08 -31.79 -22.32
N ASN A 4 -9.20 -31.19 -23.10
CA ASN A 4 -7.78 -31.58 -23.13
C ASN A 4 -6.94 -30.99 -21.97
N VAL A 5 -7.34 -29.85 -21.43
CA VAL A 5 -6.66 -29.23 -20.29
C VAL A 5 -6.99 -29.97 -18.98
N SER A 6 -8.24 -30.42 -18.82
CA SER A 6 -8.65 -31.20 -17.66
C SER A 6 -7.96 -32.58 -17.59
N LEU A 7 -7.69 -33.21 -18.76
CA LEU A 7 -7.00 -34.49 -18.82
C LEU A 7 -5.50 -34.38 -18.51
N ALA A 8 -4.87 -33.29 -18.92
CA ALA A 8 -3.45 -32.98 -18.60
C ALA A 8 -3.24 -32.72 -17.10
N ILE A 9 -4.16 -32.00 -16.47
CA ILE A 9 -4.12 -31.74 -15.03
C ILE A 9 -4.34 -33.00 -14.21
N LYS A 10 -5.30 -33.86 -14.62
CA LYS A 10 -5.52 -35.16 -13.96
C LYS A 10 -4.34 -36.14 -14.11
N LYS A 11 -3.64 -36.09 -15.24
CA LYS A 11 -2.45 -36.90 -15.46
C LYS A 11 -1.25 -36.42 -14.65
N ALA A 12 -1.10 -35.12 -14.47
CA ALA A 12 -0.07 -34.52 -13.60
C ALA A 12 -0.34 -34.83 -12.12
N MET A 13 -1.59 -34.76 -11.66
CA MET A 13 -1.95 -35.06 -10.27
C MET A 13 -1.91 -36.59 -9.96
N GLY A 14 -2.15 -37.46 -10.93
CA GLY A 14 -2.05 -38.92 -10.78
C GLY A 14 -0.61 -39.42 -10.59
N ASN A 15 0.38 -38.69 -11.10
CA ASN A 15 1.78 -39.07 -10.92
C ASN A 15 2.38 -38.58 -9.58
N MET A 16 1.69 -37.69 -8.84
CA MET A 16 2.15 -37.22 -7.51
C MET A 16 1.77 -38.19 -6.37
N SER A 17 0.83 -39.11 -6.58
CA SER A 17 0.40 -40.06 -5.54
C SER A 17 1.24 -41.32 -5.43
N GLN A 18 2.25 -41.51 -6.29
CA GLN A 18 3.15 -42.69 -6.27
C GLN A 18 4.62 -42.34 -5.91
N LEU A 19 4.92 -41.14 -5.45
CA LEU A 19 6.22 -40.83 -4.89
C LEU A 19 6.30 -41.42 -3.49
N ASN A 20 7.07 -42.52 -3.39
CA ASN A 20 7.35 -43.22 -2.15
C ASN A 20 8.02 -42.24 -1.16
N GLN A 21 7.54 -42.18 0.09
CA GLN A 21 8.10 -41.30 1.12
C GLN A 21 9.62 -41.54 1.39
N ASN A 22 10.17 -42.64 0.90
CA ASN A 22 11.59 -42.95 1.01
C ASN A 22 12.47 -42.31 -0.07
N ASP A 23 11.90 -41.81 -1.17
CA ASP A 23 12.67 -41.08 -2.21
C ASP A 23 12.85 -39.60 -1.90
N LEU A 24 12.25 -39.11 -0.83
CA LEU A 24 12.44 -37.73 -0.30
C LEU A 24 13.63 -37.61 0.67
N ALA A 25 14.37 -38.67 0.93
CA ALA A 25 15.67 -38.63 1.57
C ALA A 25 16.78 -38.24 0.58
N ILE A 26 16.52 -37.27 -0.30
CA ILE A 26 17.58 -36.57 -1.00
C ILE A 26 18.35 -35.82 0.08
N ASN A 27 19.66 -36.04 0.15
CA ASN A 27 20.64 -35.20 0.85
C ASN A 27 20.50 -33.77 0.32
N GLY A 28 19.43 -33.09 0.70
CA GLY A 28 19.30 -31.64 0.57
C GLY A 28 20.46 -31.01 1.32
N PRO A 29 20.97 -29.85 0.90
CA PRO A 29 22.01 -29.17 1.64
C PRO A 29 21.56 -29.14 3.10
N LYS A 30 22.44 -29.60 4.02
CA LYS A 30 22.20 -29.54 5.47
C LYS A 30 21.60 -28.19 5.75
N LYS A 31 20.40 -28.13 6.35
CA LYS A 31 19.80 -26.86 6.76
C LYS A 31 20.92 -26.07 7.41
N PRO A 32 21.31 -24.91 6.90
CA PRO A 32 22.38 -24.15 7.52
C PRO A 32 22.01 -23.98 8.98
N ASP A 33 22.94 -24.27 9.86
CA ASP A 33 22.76 -24.02 11.29
C ASP A 33 22.47 -22.50 11.40
N LEU A 34 21.22 -22.15 11.67
CA LEU A 34 20.76 -20.78 11.79
C LEU A 34 21.57 -19.94 12.80
N PHE A 35 22.38 -20.61 13.61
CA PHE A 35 23.20 -20.02 14.66
C PHE A 35 24.70 -20.14 14.38
N SER A 36 25.14 -20.85 13.32
CA SER A 36 26.55 -20.89 12.94
C SER A 36 26.99 -19.54 12.38
N LEU A 37 27.88 -18.89 13.09
CA LEU A 37 28.57 -17.68 12.65
C LEU A 37 29.91 -18.14 12.10
N SER A 38 30.25 -17.79 10.87
CA SER A 38 31.39 -18.35 10.13
C SER A 38 32.66 -17.52 10.18
N GLY A 39 32.65 -16.37 10.86
CA GLY A 39 33.77 -15.43 10.93
C GLY A 39 34.08 -14.94 12.32
N ASP A 40 35.00 -13.99 12.43
CA ASP A 40 35.25 -13.25 13.65
C ASP A 40 33.97 -12.52 14.07
N THR A 41 33.44 -12.89 15.23
CA THR A 41 32.18 -12.35 15.74
C THR A 41 32.46 -11.26 16.75
N GLU A 42 31.73 -10.15 16.61
CA GLU A 42 31.71 -9.03 17.56
C GLU A 42 30.40 -9.02 18.33
N LEU A 43 30.42 -8.42 19.51
CA LEU A 43 29.22 -8.26 20.32
C LEU A 43 28.66 -6.87 20.09
N PHE A 44 27.44 -6.83 19.58
CA PHE A 44 26.61 -5.61 19.48
C PHE A 44 25.62 -5.57 20.65
N GLN A 45 25.43 -4.44 21.28
CA GLN A 45 24.43 -4.23 22.33
C GLN A 45 23.69 -2.92 22.07
N ASN A 46 22.36 -2.95 22.16
CA ASN A 46 21.54 -1.75 22.08
C ASN A 46 21.29 -1.13 23.48
N ASP A 47 20.69 0.06 23.51
CA ASP A 47 20.40 0.81 24.74
C ASP A 47 19.44 0.08 25.71
N LYS A 48 18.68 -0.92 25.21
CA LYS A 48 17.78 -1.75 26.02
C LYS A 48 18.46 -3.00 26.59
N GLY A 49 19.77 -3.17 26.36
CA GLY A 49 20.53 -4.31 26.82
C GLY A 49 20.38 -5.57 25.94
N ILE A 50 19.69 -5.49 24.82
CA ILE A 50 19.62 -6.61 23.86
C ILE A 50 20.98 -6.79 23.20
N THR A 51 21.49 -8.01 23.23
CA THR A 51 22.84 -8.37 22.78
C THR A 51 22.76 -9.31 21.57
N ILE A 52 23.56 -9.05 20.54
CA ILE A 52 23.66 -9.82 19.29
C ILE A 52 25.13 -10.07 18.99
N LYS A 53 25.46 -11.29 18.56
CA LYS A 53 26.74 -11.57 17.89
C LYS A 53 26.62 -11.24 16.43
N ILE A 54 27.43 -10.30 15.94
CA ILE A 54 27.48 -9.88 14.54
C ILE A 54 28.67 -10.53 13.82
N ASP A 55 28.50 -10.81 12.54
CA ASP A 55 29.50 -11.42 11.66
C ASP A 55 29.79 -10.49 10.49
N ARG A 56 30.91 -9.78 10.54
CA ARG A 56 31.34 -8.81 9.52
C ARG A 56 31.60 -9.45 8.16
N SER A 57 31.92 -10.74 8.10
CA SER A 57 32.16 -11.45 6.85
C SER A 57 30.93 -11.51 5.95
N ARG A 58 29.72 -11.37 6.53
CA ARG A 58 28.45 -11.33 5.79
C ARG A 58 28.28 -10.10 4.91
N ASP A 59 29.13 -9.09 5.04
CA ASP A 59 29.19 -8.00 4.08
C ASP A 59 29.49 -8.50 2.64
N SER A 60 30.12 -9.67 2.51
CA SER A 60 30.33 -10.33 1.23
C SER A 60 29.04 -10.74 0.51
N ASN A 61 27.92 -10.88 1.23
CA ASN A 61 26.61 -11.17 0.64
C ASN A 61 26.02 -9.96 -0.11
N LEU A 62 26.49 -8.75 0.19
CA LEU A 62 25.99 -7.52 -0.42
C LEU A 62 26.65 -7.29 -1.77
N THR A 63 25.84 -7.02 -2.79
CA THR A 63 26.33 -6.54 -4.09
C THR A 63 26.85 -5.11 -3.97
N ASP A 64 27.66 -4.66 -4.94
CA ASP A 64 28.16 -3.27 -4.98
C ASP A 64 27.01 -2.25 -5.01
N PHE A 65 25.96 -2.54 -5.77
CA PHE A 65 24.75 -1.72 -5.78
C PHE A 65 24.05 -1.69 -4.41
N GLY A 66 23.94 -2.85 -3.74
CA GLY A 66 23.37 -2.94 -2.39
C GLY A 66 24.18 -2.13 -1.37
N ARG A 67 25.51 -2.22 -1.39
CA ARG A 67 26.40 -1.42 -0.54
C ARG A 67 26.23 0.07 -0.77
N ALA A 68 26.26 0.51 -2.04
CA ALA A 68 26.06 1.91 -2.39
C ALA A 68 24.69 2.43 -1.92
N THR A 69 23.64 1.65 -2.09
CA THR A 69 22.27 2.01 -1.66
C THR A 69 22.16 2.12 -0.13
N LEU A 70 22.73 1.16 0.60
CA LEU A 70 22.73 1.18 2.08
C LEU A 70 23.50 2.38 2.59
N THR A 71 24.67 2.67 2.01
CA THR A 71 25.50 3.82 2.39
C THR A 71 24.80 5.14 2.13
N ASP A 72 24.15 5.31 0.97
CA ASP A 72 23.48 6.55 0.57
C ASP A 72 22.25 6.88 1.44
N ARG A 73 21.50 5.86 1.89
CA ARG A 73 20.15 6.09 2.43
C ARG A 73 19.87 5.55 3.82
N TYR A 74 20.59 4.50 4.27
CA TYR A 74 20.16 3.74 5.43
C TYR A 74 21.10 3.82 6.63
N LEU A 75 22.41 3.91 6.38
CA LEU A 75 23.39 3.94 7.47
C LEU A 75 23.23 5.19 8.33
N GLY A 76 23.40 4.97 9.64
CA GLY A 76 23.61 6.06 10.60
C GLY A 76 25.04 6.62 10.53
N GLN A 77 25.30 7.64 11.31
CA GLN A 77 26.66 8.17 11.44
C GLN A 77 27.57 7.13 12.07
N ASN A 78 28.70 6.81 11.40
CA ASN A 78 29.66 5.78 11.82
C ASN A 78 29.08 4.36 11.93
N GLU A 79 27.98 4.05 11.26
CA GLU A 79 27.35 2.73 11.24
C GLU A 79 27.86 1.90 10.05
N SER A 80 28.20 0.65 10.27
CA SER A 80 28.48 -0.31 9.20
C SER A 80 27.22 -1.09 8.79
N PHE A 81 27.29 -1.88 7.71
CA PHE A 81 26.14 -2.68 7.25
C PHE A 81 25.65 -3.66 8.31
N GLN A 82 26.57 -4.33 9.00
CA GLN A 82 26.19 -5.31 10.02
C GLN A 82 25.67 -4.63 11.30
N ASP A 83 26.14 -3.42 11.63
CA ASP A 83 25.61 -2.63 12.74
C ASP A 83 24.19 -2.16 12.44
N LEU A 84 23.90 -1.74 11.19
CA LEU A 84 22.54 -1.42 10.71
C LEU A 84 21.60 -2.61 10.93
N PHE A 85 21.99 -3.81 10.47
CA PHE A 85 21.17 -5.01 10.60
C PHE A 85 20.98 -5.42 12.06
N ALA A 86 22.00 -5.27 12.90
CA ALA A 86 21.91 -5.53 14.33
C ALA A 86 21.03 -4.52 15.06
N ARG A 87 21.14 -3.23 14.75
CA ARG A 87 20.27 -2.18 15.28
C ARG A 87 18.80 -2.50 15.02
N VAL A 88 18.46 -2.78 13.76
CA VAL A 88 17.09 -3.08 13.36
C VAL A 88 16.60 -4.36 14.03
N ALA A 89 17.39 -5.43 14.03
CA ALA A 89 17.02 -6.68 14.66
C ALA A 89 16.80 -6.54 16.17
N SER A 90 17.66 -5.80 16.86
CA SER A 90 17.60 -5.67 18.32
C SER A 90 16.45 -4.82 18.82
N VAL A 91 16.03 -3.80 18.05
CA VAL A 91 14.98 -2.87 18.50
C VAL A 91 13.59 -3.48 18.49
N TYR A 92 13.34 -4.46 17.60
CA TYR A 92 12.05 -5.13 17.44
C TYR A 92 11.99 -6.52 18.06
N ALA A 93 13.07 -6.96 18.70
CA ALA A 93 13.11 -8.27 19.34
C ALA A 93 12.60 -8.22 20.78
N ASP A 94 12.03 -9.33 21.22
CA ASP A 94 11.56 -9.52 22.60
C ASP A 94 12.71 -9.89 23.55
N ASP A 95 13.72 -10.61 23.02
CA ASP A 95 14.87 -11.09 23.77
C ASP A 95 16.12 -11.26 22.85
N ASN A 96 17.25 -11.63 23.44
CA ASN A 96 18.52 -11.82 22.73
C ASN A 96 18.45 -12.94 21.67
N LEU A 97 17.70 -14.00 21.93
CA LEU A 97 17.55 -15.12 21.00
C LEU A 97 16.72 -14.71 19.78
N HIS A 98 15.63 -13.97 20.01
CA HIS A 98 14.80 -13.40 18.95
C HIS A 98 15.61 -12.39 18.11
N ALA A 99 16.37 -11.51 18.76
CA ALA A 99 17.24 -10.55 18.11
C ALA A 99 18.29 -11.24 17.23
N GLN A 100 18.93 -12.29 17.73
CA GLN A 100 19.94 -13.06 16.97
C GLN A 100 19.31 -13.73 15.74
N ARG A 101 18.09 -14.27 15.85
CA ARG A 101 17.39 -14.85 14.70
C ARG A 101 17.07 -13.82 13.64
N LEU A 102 16.51 -12.66 14.04
CA LEU A 102 16.20 -11.57 13.11
C LEU A 102 17.46 -11.07 12.40
N TYR A 103 18.55 -10.83 13.15
CA TYR A 103 19.84 -10.48 12.58
C TYR A 103 20.33 -11.51 11.56
N ASN A 104 20.26 -12.81 11.91
CA ASN A 104 20.68 -13.86 10.99
C ASN A 104 19.86 -13.88 9.71
N TYR A 105 18.55 -13.67 9.77
CA TYR A 105 17.69 -13.60 8.57
C TYR A 105 18.03 -12.39 7.70
N ILE A 106 18.20 -11.22 8.31
CA ILE A 106 18.49 -9.97 7.59
C ILE A 106 19.89 -10.03 6.98
N SER A 107 20.91 -10.39 7.77
CA SER A 107 22.32 -10.38 7.34
C SER A 107 22.66 -11.46 6.30
N ASN A 108 21.89 -12.54 6.24
CA ASN A 108 21.97 -13.54 5.17
C ASN A 108 21.08 -13.19 3.96
N LEU A 109 20.40 -12.05 3.96
CA LEU A 109 19.48 -11.60 2.91
C LEU A 109 18.30 -12.55 2.67
N TRP A 110 17.91 -13.35 3.67
CA TRP A 110 16.72 -14.20 3.60
C TRP A 110 15.44 -13.43 3.91
N PHE A 111 15.56 -12.32 4.61
CA PHE A 111 14.49 -11.40 4.96
C PHE A 111 15.04 -9.97 4.88
N MET A 112 14.34 -9.10 4.20
CA MET A 112 14.74 -7.70 4.10
C MET A 112 13.57 -6.81 4.53
N PRO A 113 13.69 -6.13 5.69
CA PRO A 113 12.69 -5.17 6.11
C PRO A 113 12.54 -4.01 5.13
N ALA A 114 11.33 -3.45 5.05
CA ALA A 114 11.07 -2.27 4.22
C ALA A 114 11.90 -1.05 4.63
N THR A 115 12.05 -0.11 3.69
CA THR A 115 12.80 1.14 3.88
C THR A 115 12.54 1.83 5.22
N PRO A 116 11.29 2.08 5.68
CA PRO A 116 11.10 2.76 6.96
C PRO A 116 11.57 1.96 8.18
N VAL A 117 11.50 0.64 8.12
CA VAL A 117 12.01 -0.23 9.19
C VAL A 117 13.53 -0.17 9.25
N LEU A 118 14.20 -0.30 8.09
CA LEU A 118 15.66 -0.23 8.01
C LEU A 118 16.21 1.14 8.37
N SER A 119 15.61 2.22 7.84
CA SER A 119 16.13 3.57 8.05
C SER A 119 15.78 4.15 9.41
N ASN A 120 14.56 3.88 9.92
CA ASN A 120 14.04 4.52 11.11
C ASN A 120 14.09 3.63 12.37
N GLY A 121 14.14 2.30 12.20
CA GLY A 121 14.16 1.37 13.32
C GLY A 121 15.34 1.61 14.26
N GLY A 122 15.06 1.84 15.55
CA GLY A 122 16.06 2.19 16.55
C GLY A 122 16.63 3.59 16.43
N THR A 123 15.98 4.49 15.71
CA THR A 123 16.34 5.90 15.57
C THR A 123 15.15 6.80 15.82
N GLU A 124 15.40 8.11 15.97
CA GLU A 124 14.35 9.14 16.09
C GLU A 124 13.93 9.75 14.72
N ARG A 125 14.41 9.18 13.60
CA ARG A 125 14.20 9.76 12.27
C ARG A 125 12.74 9.76 11.80
N GLY A 126 11.92 8.81 12.26
CA GLY A 126 10.54 8.68 11.81
C GLY A 126 9.87 7.40 12.31
N LEU A 127 8.75 7.04 11.67
CA LEU A 127 8.01 5.83 12.00
C LEU A 127 8.56 4.62 11.21
N PRO A 128 8.53 3.41 11.78
CA PRO A 128 8.89 2.19 11.06
C PRO A 128 7.73 1.68 10.18
N ILE A 129 6.86 2.56 9.74
CA ILE A 129 5.62 2.26 9.03
C ILE A 129 5.74 2.76 7.60
N SER A 130 5.46 1.87 6.65
CA SER A 130 5.59 2.15 5.22
C SER A 130 4.37 2.83 4.64
N CYS A 131 3.17 2.40 5.03
CA CYS A 131 1.93 2.80 4.39
C CYS A 131 0.84 3.13 5.41
N PHE A 132 0.01 4.10 5.02
CA PHE A 132 -1.14 4.59 5.76
C PHE A 132 -2.35 4.62 4.83
N LEU A 133 -3.52 4.24 5.37
CA LEU A 133 -4.79 4.27 4.66
C LEU A 133 -5.77 5.09 5.49
N ASN A 134 -6.40 6.07 4.89
CA ASN A 134 -7.40 6.92 5.54
C ASN A 134 -8.53 7.31 4.57
N GLU A 135 -9.48 8.10 5.04
CA GLU A 135 -10.59 8.54 4.19
C GLU A 135 -11.02 9.97 4.52
N ALA A 136 -11.49 10.69 3.50
CA ALA A 136 -12.02 12.04 3.66
C ALA A 136 -13.48 11.97 4.15
N GLY A 137 -13.81 12.73 5.18
CA GLY A 137 -15.19 12.98 5.60
C GLY A 137 -15.87 14.04 4.73
N ASP A 138 -17.21 13.94 4.54
CA ASP A 138 -17.99 14.88 3.71
C ASP A 138 -18.28 16.20 4.45
N SER A 139 -17.23 16.85 4.93
CA SER A 139 -17.26 18.18 5.54
C SER A 139 -15.92 18.89 5.31
N LEU A 140 -15.92 20.22 5.48
CA LEU A 140 -14.68 20.97 5.39
C LEU A 140 -13.67 20.55 6.47
N GLU A 141 -14.15 20.28 7.69
CA GLU A 141 -13.33 19.76 8.79
C GLU A 141 -12.72 18.41 8.42
N GLY A 142 -13.49 17.48 7.83
CA GLY A 142 -13.00 16.18 7.41
C GLY A 142 -11.93 16.29 6.30
N ILE A 143 -12.09 17.19 5.35
CA ILE A 143 -11.11 17.45 4.30
C ILE A 143 -9.83 18.06 4.87
N LEU A 144 -9.96 19.08 5.74
CA LEU A 144 -8.81 19.71 6.41
C LEU A 144 -8.08 18.74 7.33
N GLY A 145 -8.84 17.90 8.06
CA GLY A 145 -8.29 16.82 8.89
C GLY A 145 -7.45 15.86 8.08
N LEU A 146 -7.97 15.37 6.95
CA LEU A 146 -7.25 14.49 6.02
C LEU A 146 -5.96 15.15 5.50
N TRP A 147 -6.01 16.41 5.05
CA TRP A 147 -4.81 17.10 4.58
C TRP A 147 -3.77 17.25 5.67
N SER A 148 -4.19 17.64 6.88
CA SER A 148 -3.28 17.78 8.03
C SER A 148 -2.63 16.44 8.36
N GLU A 149 -3.41 15.37 8.47
CA GLU A 149 -2.88 14.04 8.73
C GLU A 149 -1.87 13.62 7.65
N ASN A 150 -2.23 13.76 6.37
CA ASN A 150 -1.39 13.37 5.25
C ASN A 150 -0.05 14.14 5.20
N VAL A 151 -0.04 15.42 5.58
CA VAL A 151 1.19 16.22 5.71
C VAL A 151 2.13 15.61 6.76
N TRP A 152 1.61 15.29 7.94
CA TRP A 152 2.41 14.69 9.01
C TRP A 152 2.91 13.29 8.67
N LEU A 153 2.07 12.47 8.03
CA LEU A 153 2.43 11.12 7.60
C LEU A 153 3.52 11.16 6.50
N ALA A 154 3.38 12.05 5.52
CA ALA A 154 4.37 12.25 4.47
C ALA A 154 5.70 12.78 5.03
N ALA A 155 5.67 13.73 5.96
CA ALA A 155 6.87 14.26 6.62
C ALA A 155 7.66 13.19 7.38
N ARG A 156 6.99 12.11 7.82
CA ARG A 156 7.59 10.95 8.50
C ARG A 156 7.90 9.78 7.57
N GLY A 157 7.79 9.99 6.24
CA GLY A 157 8.17 9.00 5.22
C GLY A 157 7.11 7.97 4.86
N GLY A 158 5.86 8.14 5.30
CA GLY A 158 4.75 7.26 4.98
C GLY A 158 4.26 7.42 3.53
N GLY A 159 3.96 6.30 2.84
CA GLY A 159 3.14 6.30 1.64
C GLY A 159 1.66 6.28 2.03
N ILE A 160 0.81 7.02 1.32
CA ILE A 160 -0.56 7.27 1.74
C ILE A 160 -1.55 6.81 0.67
N GLY A 161 -2.63 6.15 1.09
CA GLY A 161 -3.80 5.88 0.25
C GLY A 161 -5.05 6.44 0.90
N SER A 162 -5.71 7.39 0.24
CA SER A 162 -6.88 8.09 0.77
C SER A 162 -8.15 7.81 -0.04
N TYR A 163 -9.23 7.45 0.63
CA TYR A 163 -10.55 7.31 0.03
C TYR A 163 -11.27 8.65 -0.06
N TRP A 164 -11.75 9.00 -1.24
CA TRP A 164 -12.45 10.25 -1.51
C TRP A 164 -13.94 10.08 -1.85
N GLY A 165 -14.40 8.85 -1.90
CA GLY A 165 -15.76 8.51 -2.32
C GLY A 165 -16.87 8.83 -1.32
N ASN A 166 -16.56 9.38 -0.13
CA ASN A 166 -17.59 9.87 0.77
C ASN A 166 -18.05 11.29 0.44
N LEU A 167 -17.26 12.06 -0.33
CA LEU A 167 -17.53 13.46 -0.60
C LEU A 167 -18.56 13.61 -1.70
N ARG A 168 -19.51 14.53 -1.50
CA ARG A 168 -20.51 14.91 -2.48
C ARG A 168 -19.88 15.53 -3.73
N SER A 169 -20.51 15.32 -4.86
CA SER A 169 -20.02 15.77 -6.15
C SER A 169 -20.30 17.26 -6.44
N ILE A 170 -19.65 17.77 -7.49
CA ILE A 170 -19.82 19.14 -7.95
C ILE A 170 -21.30 19.53 -8.10
N GLY A 171 -21.64 20.74 -7.64
CA GLY A 171 -23.00 21.30 -7.77
C GLY A 171 -23.98 20.86 -6.70
N GLU A 172 -23.64 19.88 -5.84
CA GLU A 172 -24.50 19.50 -4.71
C GLU A 172 -24.54 20.60 -3.63
N LYS A 173 -25.64 20.65 -2.89
CA LYS A 173 -25.88 21.72 -1.91
C LYS A 173 -24.94 21.64 -0.70
N ILE A 174 -24.37 22.79 -0.33
CA ILE A 174 -23.66 23.04 0.94
C ILE A 174 -24.51 23.99 1.77
N GLY A 175 -24.99 23.54 2.94
CA GLY A 175 -25.84 24.35 3.79
C GLY A 175 -27.09 24.86 3.07
N LYS A 176 -27.46 26.13 3.31
CA LYS A 176 -28.71 26.70 2.79
C LYS A 176 -28.57 27.31 1.40
N VAL A 177 -27.40 27.79 1.00
CA VAL A 177 -27.24 28.63 -0.22
C VAL A 177 -26.02 28.28 -1.08
N GLY A 178 -25.10 27.43 -0.61
CA GLY A 178 -23.88 27.08 -1.32
C GLY A 178 -24.03 25.85 -2.19
N LYS A 179 -23.11 25.71 -3.16
CA LYS A 179 -22.88 24.49 -3.93
C LYS A 179 -21.41 24.12 -3.89
N THR A 180 -21.10 22.83 -3.81
CA THR A 180 -19.72 22.36 -3.82
C THR A 180 -19.07 22.48 -5.19
N SER A 181 -17.76 22.73 -5.22
CA SER A 181 -16.91 22.68 -6.41
C SER A 181 -16.53 21.26 -6.83
N GLY A 182 -16.99 20.25 -6.08
CA GLY A 182 -16.68 18.85 -6.29
C GLY A 182 -15.37 18.42 -5.62
N ILE A 183 -14.95 17.17 -5.88
CA ILE A 183 -13.79 16.57 -5.24
C ILE A 183 -12.46 16.97 -5.90
N ILE A 184 -12.45 17.20 -7.20
CA ILE A 184 -11.21 17.40 -7.97
C ILE A 184 -10.37 18.59 -7.47
N PRO A 185 -10.93 19.76 -7.14
CA PRO A 185 -10.15 20.87 -6.58
C PRO A 185 -9.49 20.54 -5.24
N PHE A 186 -10.16 19.77 -4.38
CA PHE A 186 -9.59 19.32 -3.10
C PHE A 186 -8.46 18.30 -3.30
N ILE A 187 -8.60 17.39 -4.27
CA ILE A 187 -7.54 16.46 -4.66
C ILE A 187 -6.35 17.25 -5.23
N LYS A 188 -6.56 18.33 -5.97
CA LYS A 188 -5.49 19.21 -6.48
C LYS A 188 -4.68 19.85 -5.36
N VAL A 189 -5.30 20.26 -4.27
CA VAL A 189 -4.58 20.74 -3.07
C VAL A 189 -3.70 19.62 -2.50
N MET A 190 -4.24 18.38 -2.40
CA MET A 190 -3.49 17.22 -1.94
C MET A 190 -2.30 16.91 -2.85
N ASP A 191 -2.44 17.05 -4.16
CA ASP A 191 -1.35 16.91 -5.15
C ASP A 191 -0.19 17.84 -4.83
N SER A 192 -0.48 19.11 -4.56
CA SER A 192 0.51 20.14 -4.23
C SER A 192 1.15 19.91 -2.85
N LEU A 193 0.36 19.53 -1.85
CA LEU A 193 0.86 19.17 -0.52
C LEU A 193 1.83 17.99 -0.58
N THR A 194 1.46 16.95 -1.31
CA THR A 194 2.29 15.75 -1.46
C THR A 194 3.63 16.07 -2.11
N LEU A 195 3.64 16.95 -3.11
CA LEU A 195 4.87 17.40 -3.77
C LEU A 195 5.76 18.24 -2.84
N ALA A 196 5.16 19.08 -2.00
CA ALA A 196 5.89 20.00 -1.11
C ALA A 196 6.54 19.28 0.08
N ILE A 197 5.98 18.16 0.52
CA ILE A 197 6.42 17.47 1.74
C ILE A 197 7.34 16.29 1.40
N SER A 198 8.42 16.18 2.16
CA SER A 198 9.33 15.03 2.08
C SER A 198 9.99 14.76 3.42
N GLN A 199 10.37 13.49 3.65
CA GLN A 199 11.22 13.11 4.77
C GLN A 199 12.71 13.40 4.41
N GLY A 200 13.14 14.64 4.52
CA GLY A 200 14.50 15.03 4.15
C GLY A 200 14.87 14.55 2.73
N SER A 201 16.06 13.99 2.56
CA SER A 201 16.50 13.38 1.28
C SER A 201 16.07 11.91 1.12
N LEU A 202 15.51 11.27 2.16
CA LEU A 202 15.29 9.82 2.20
C LEU A 202 14.07 9.39 1.40
N ARG A 203 12.92 10.06 1.58
CA ARG A 203 11.66 9.68 0.95
C ARG A 203 10.82 10.91 0.63
N ARG A 204 10.44 11.07 -0.63
CA ARG A 204 9.48 12.12 -1.04
C ARG A 204 8.07 11.72 -0.61
N GLY A 205 7.24 12.72 -0.31
CA GLY A 205 5.82 12.50 -0.09
C GLY A 205 5.19 11.87 -1.33
N SER A 206 4.41 10.82 -1.13
CA SER A 206 3.71 10.12 -2.20
C SER A 206 2.35 9.66 -1.69
N ALA A 207 1.31 9.92 -2.47
CA ALA A 207 -0.06 9.54 -2.11
C ALA A 207 -0.86 9.04 -3.32
N ALA A 208 -1.83 8.18 -3.04
CA ALA A 208 -2.84 7.73 -3.98
C ALA A 208 -4.24 8.12 -3.48
N CYS A 209 -5.10 8.53 -4.42
CA CYS A 209 -6.51 8.82 -4.17
C CYS A 209 -7.37 7.68 -4.73
N TYR A 210 -8.39 7.25 -4.00
CA TYR A 210 -9.27 6.17 -4.41
C TYR A 210 -10.72 6.66 -4.51
N LEU A 211 -11.39 6.29 -5.61
CA LEU A 211 -12.77 6.68 -5.88
C LEU A 211 -13.58 5.49 -6.40
N PRO A 212 -14.84 5.28 -5.94
CA PRO A 212 -15.70 4.25 -6.48
C PRO A 212 -16.19 4.60 -7.89
N ILE A 213 -16.40 3.57 -8.71
CA ILE A 213 -16.76 3.67 -10.13
C ILE A 213 -18.15 4.30 -10.36
N ASP A 214 -18.99 4.35 -9.34
CA ASP A 214 -20.32 4.96 -9.38
C ASP A 214 -20.36 6.41 -8.90
N HIS A 215 -19.21 7.00 -8.53
CA HIS A 215 -19.15 8.40 -8.12
C HIS A 215 -19.44 9.34 -9.31
N PRO A 216 -20.20 10.42 -9.13
CA PRO A 216 -20.58 11.32 -10.25
C PRO A 216 -19.40 12.00 -10.96
N GLU A 217 -18.28 12.22 -10.28
CA GLU A 217 -17.07 12.83 -10.88
C GLU A 217 -16.05 11.78 -11.38
N ILE A 218 -16.45 10.52 -11.54
CA ILE A 218 -15.54 9.44 -11.92
C ILE A 218 -14.84 9.66 -13.26
N GLU A 219 -15.53 10.23 -14.25
CA GLU A 219 -14.95 10.47 -15.57
C GLU A 219 -13.78 11.46 -15.50
N GLU A 220 -13.95 12.55 -14.77
CA GLU A 220 -12.89 13.54 -14.57
C GLU A 220 -11.75 12.99 -13.69
N PHE A 221 -12.08 12.21 -12.66
CA PHE A 221 -11.12 11.55 -11.82
C PHE A 221 -10.22 10.58 -12.60
N ILE A 222 -10.78 9.80 -13.53
CA ILE A 222 -10.01 8.90 -14.40
C ILE A 222 -8.99 9.68 -15.25
N GLU A 223 -9.33 10.88 -15.68
CA GLU A 223 -8.54 11.69 -16.60
C GLU A 223 -7.62 12.71 -15.91
N MET A 224 -7.71 12.88 -14.59
CA MET A 224 -7.00 13.96 -13.88
C MET A 224 -5.49 13.91 -14.03
N ARG A 225 -4.91 12.77 -14.42
CA ARG A 225 -3.48 12.57 -14.62
C ARG A 225 -3.02 12.78 -16.07
N ARG A 226 -3.93 13.06 -16.99
CA ARG A 226 -3.54 13.38 -18.36
C ARG A 226 -2.79 14.72 -18.41
N PRO A 227 -1.58 14.78 -19.01
CA PRO A 227 -0.75 15.99 -19.00
C PRO A 227 -1.28 17.09 -19.92
N THR A 228 -2.13 16.76 -20.88
CA THR A 228 -2.66 17.67 -21.91
C THR A 228 -4.17 17.75 -21.92
N GLY A 229 -4.74 18.84 -22.45
CA GLY A 229 -6.19 19.09 -22.53
C GLY A 229 -6.82 19.60 -21.22
N GLY A 230 -8.02 20.16 -21.22
CA GLY A 230 -8.79 20.59 -20.07
C GLY A 230 -8.18 21.68 -19.18
N ASP A 231 -8.79 21.93 -18.02
CA ASP A 231 -8.35 22.93 -17.05
C ASP A 231 -7.16 22.41 -16.22
N VAL A 232 -6.04 23.15 -16.24
CA VAL A 232 -4.83 22.84 -15.47
C VAL A 232 -5.09 22.75 -13.96
N ASN A 233 -6.03 23.55 -13.44
CA ASN A 233 -6.37 23.55 -12.02
C ASN A 233 -7.14 22.29 -11.58
N ARG A 234 -7.62 21.50 -12.53
CA ARG A 234 -8.35 20.25 -12.27
C ARG A 234 -7.53 19.00 -12.62
N ARG A 235 -6.20 19.14 -12.70
CA ARG A 235 -5.25 18.05 -12.95
C ARG A 235 -4.35 17.80 -11.77
N SER A 236 -4.03 16.55 -11.53
CA SER A 236 -3.15 16.09 -10.45
C SER A 236 -2.11 15.14 -11.01
N LEU A 237 -0.94 15.66 -11.35
CA LEU A 237 0.11 14.91 -12.06
C LEU A 237 1.08 14.18 -11.10
N ASN A 238 1.09 14.53 -9.82
CA ASN A 238 2.01 13.97 -8.83
C ASN A 238 1.35 12.90 -7.96
N LEU A 239 0.00 12.90 -7.87
CA LEU A 239 -0.74 11.86 -7.16
C LEU A 239 -0.93 10.64 -8.04
N HIS A 240 -0.89 9.48 -7.40
CA HIS A 240 -1.45 8.25 -7.95
C HIS A 240 -2.95 8.21 -7.70
N HIS A 241 -3.68 7.42 -8.49
CA HIS A 241 -5.10 7.26 -8.27
C HIS A 241 -5.60 5.86 -8.63
N GLY A 242 -6.67 5.43 -7.98
CA GLY A 242 -7.26 4.12 -8.18
C GLY A 242 -8.78 4.18 -8.22
N VAL A 243 -9.35 3.36 -9.09
CA VAL A 243 -10.79 3.20 -9.24
C VAL A 243 -11.24 1.90 -8.60
N LEU A 244 -12.23 1.99 -7.72
CA LEU A 244 -12.83 0.85 -7.05
C LEU A 244 -13.99 0.33 -7.90
N VAL A 245 -13.80 -0.82 -8.51
CA VAL A 245 -14.73 -1.43 -9.45
C VAL A 245 -15.56 -2.49 -8.73
N SER A 246 -16.89 -2.39 -8.83
CA SER A 246 -17.82 -3.38 -8.26
C SER A 246 -18.14 -4.52 -9.23
N ASP A 247 -18.60 -5.65 -8.69
CA ASP A 247 -19.08 -6.76 -9.49
C ASP A 247 -20.31 -6.35 -10.34
N ASP A 248 -21.18 -5.50 -9.79
CA ASP A 248 -22.35 -4.98 -10.52
C ASP A 248 -21.94 -4.16 -11.74
N PHE A 249 -20.91 -3.31 -11.60
CA PHE A 249 -20.38 -2.57 -12.74
C PHE A 249 -19.83 -3.52 -13.81
N MET A 250 -19.07 -4.54 -13.42
CA MET A 250 -18.53 -5.50 -14.39
C MET A 250 -19.64 -6.31 -15.11
N ARG A 251 -20.70 -6.65 -14.39
CA ARG A 251 -21.90 -7.25 -15.04
C ARG A 251 -22.56 -6.28 -16.03
N ALA A 252 -22.66 -5.01 -15.69
CA ALA A 252 -23.19 -4.01 -16.62
C ALA A 252 -22.30 -3.84 -17.85
N VAL A 253 -20.98 -3.89 -17.70
CA VAL A 253 -20.01 -3.89 -18.83
C VAL A 253 -20.22 -5.13 -19.73
N GLU A 254 -20.34 -6.31 -19.13
CA GLU A 254 -20.52 -7.58 -19.86
C GLU A 254 -21.83 -7.60 -20.67
N THR A 255 -22.92 -7.12 -20.07
CA THR A 255 -24.25 -7.10 -20.68
C THR A 255 -24.53 -5.86 -21.54
N ASP A 256 -23.54 -4.96 -21.71
CA ASP A 256 -23.68 -3.67 -22.42
C ASP A 256 -24.78 -2.79 -21.84
N GLY A 257 -24.91 -2.83 -20.50
CA GLY A 257 -25.94 -2.12 -19.75
C GLY A 257 -25.59 -0.68 -19.41
N GLN A 258 -26.59 0.01 -18.83
CA GLN A 258 -26.42 1.35 -18.28
C GLN A 258 -25.82 1.28 -16.87
N TRP A 259 -24.97 2.25 -16.56
CA TRP A 259 -24.40 2.46 -15.24
C TRP A 259 -24.86 3.77 -14.63
N ALA A 260 -25.37 3.72 -13.40
CA ALA A 260 -25.84 4.90 -12.69
C ALA A 260 -24.72 5.49 -11.84
N LEU A 261 -24.45 6.78 -12.01
CA LEU A 261 -23.59 7.56 -11.14
C LEU A 261 -24.44 8.15 -10.00
N ARG A 262 -23.97 7.92 -8.75
CA ARG A 262 -24.78 8.16 -7.55
C ARG A 262 -24.11 9.14 -6.61
N SER A 263 -24.91 10.05 -6.03
CA SER A 263 -24.45 10.90 -4.93
C SER A 263 -24.03 10.04 -3.73
N PRO A 264 -22.83 10.22 -3.18
CA PRO A 264 -22.41 9.55 -1.94
C PRO A 264 -23.24 9.96 -0.73
N LYS A 265 -23.88 11.13 -0.80
CA LYS A 265 -24.67 11.69 0.31
C LYS A 265 -25.95 10.92 0.60
N ASP A 266 -26.68 10.54 -0.43
CA ASP A 266 -28.03 9.97 -0.30
C ASP A 266 -28.32 8.81 -1.27
N GLY A 267 -27.34 8.43 -2.10
CA GLY A 267 -27.47 7.35 -3.08
C GLY A 267 -28.31 7.73 -4.31
N SER A 268 -28.78 8.97 -4.43
CA SER A 268 -29.60 9.42 -5.57
C SER A 268 -28.80 9.35 -6.88
N VAL A 269 -29.48 8.91 -7.94
CA VAL A 269 -28.89 8.85 -9.28
C VAL A 269 -28.78 10.26 -9.84
N GLN A 270 -27.57 10.71 -10.12
CA GLN A 270 -27.32 12.01 -10.73
C GLN A 270 -27.25 11.95 -12.25
N SER A 271 -26.70 10.86 -12.79
CA SER A 271 -26.65 10.61 -14.23
C SER A 271 -26.50 9.11 -14.50
N THR A 272 -26.71 8.75 -15.77
CA THR A 272 -26.48 7.39 -16.25
C THR A 272 -25.66 7.43 -17.53
N MET A 273 -24.85 6.39 -17.77
CA MET A 273 -24.05 6.24 -18.97
C MET A 273 -23.86 4.77 -19.33
N PRO A 274 -23.53 4.42 -20.58
CA PRO A 274 -23.17 3.05 -20.91
C PRO A 274 -21.94 2.58 -20.12
N ALA A 275 -22.08 1.47 -19.37
CA ALA A 275 -21.01 0.93 -18.54
C ALA A 275 -19.74 0.61 -19.35
N ARG A 276 -19.92 0.07 -20.56
CA ARG A 276 -18.82 -0.28 -21.46
C ARG A 276 -18.00 0.95 -21.88
N ASN A 277 -18.66 2.11 -22.11
CA ASN A 277 -17.97 3.33 -22.47
C ASN A 277 -17.09 3.84 -21.32
N LEU A 278 -17.59 3.78 -20.08
CA LEU A 278 -16.81 4.13 -18.89
C LEU A 278 -15.61 3.18 -18.70
N TRP A 279 -15.84 1.88 -18.92
CA TRP A 279 -14.79 0.87 -18.86
C TRP A 279 -13.68 1.11 -19.90
N ILE A 280 -14.06 1.36 -21.15
CA ILE A 280 -13.10 1.69 -22.23
C ILE A 280 -12.31 2.95 -21.87
N ARG A 281 -12.97 3.99 -21.37
CA ARG A 281 -12.34 5.26 -20.96
C ARG A 281 -11.31 5.02 -19.86
N LEU A 282 -11.63 4.20 -18.85
CA LEU A 282 -10.73 3.77 -17.78
C LEU A 282 -9.50 3.04 -18.32
N LEU A 283 -9.70 2.07 -19.21
CA LEU A 283 -8.60 1.32 -19.81
C LEU A 283 -7.74 2.20 -20.72
N THR A 284 -8.34 3.12 -21.48
CA THR A 284 -7.61 4.07 -22.33
C THR A 284 -6.72 4.97 -21.50
N ALA A 285 -7.23 5.57 -20.42
CA ALA A 285 -6.43 6.37 -19.51
C ALA A 285 -5.25 5.58 -18.92
N ARG A 286 -5.51 4.31 -18.56
CA ARG A 286 -4.46 3.42 -18.03
C ARG A 286 -3.37 3.09 -19.06
N VAL A 287 -3.73 2.89 -20.32
CA VAL A 287 -2.74 2.65 -21.40
C VAL A 287 -1.92 3.91 -21.65
N GLU A 288 -2.55 5.09 -21.64
CA GLU A 288 -1.88 6.36 -21.93
C GLU A 288 -0.96 6.84 -20.80
N THR A 289 -1.33 6.61 -19.53
CA THR A 289 -0.65 7.21 -18.37
C THR A 289 -0.06 6.19 -17.39
N GLY A 290 -0.38 4.89 -17.54
CA GLY A 290 -0.09 3.85 -16.56
C GLY A 290 -1.09 3.79 -15.39
N GLU A 291 -2.05 4.72 -15.32
CA GLU A 291 -3.02 4.87 -14.25
C GLU A 291 -4.43 5.14 -14.79
N PRO A 292 -5.49 4.94 -13.99
CA PRO A 292 -5.53 4.59 -12.55
C PRO A 292 -5.24 3.11 -12.25
N TYR A 293 -4.99 2.78 -10.97
CA TYR A 293 -5.13 1.42 -10.47
C TYR A 293 -6.58 0.96 -10.62
N ILE A 294 -6.78 -0.33 -10.78
CA ILE A 294 -8.11 -0.96 -10.82
C ILE A 294 -8.19 -1.92 -9.65
N VAL A 295 -9.13 -1.66 -8.74
CA VAL A 295 -9.34 -2.48 -7.53
C VAL A 295 -10.74 -3.09 -7.57
N PHE A 296 -10.84 -4.40 -7.63
CA PHE A 296 -12.11 -5.13 -7.58
C PHE A 296 -12.60 -5.21 -6.13
N ILE A 297 -13.30 -4.16 -5.70
CA ILE A 297 -13.58 -3.91 -4.28
C ILE A 297 -14.47 -4.99 -3.64
N ASP A 298 -15.38 -5.58 -4.39
CA ASP A 298 -16.22 -6.67 -3.87
C ASP A 298 -15.41 -7.95 -3.66
N THR A 299 -14.44 -8.24 -4.53
CA THR A 299 -13.50 -9.35 -4.35
C THR A 299 -12.66 -9.13 -3.09
N VAL A 300 -12.14 -7.92 -2.90
CA VAL A 300 -11.42 -7.55 -1.68
C VAL A 300 -12.28 -7.82 -0.45
N ASN A 301 -13.51 -7.29 -0.41
CA ASN A 301 -14.40 -7.43 0.74
C ASN A 301 -14.88 -8.88 1.00
N ARG A 302 -14.91 -9.73 -0.03
CA ARG A 302 -15.14 -11.18 0.16
C ARG A 302 -13.98 -11.87 0.86
N GLN A 303 -12.76 -11.37 0.68
CA GLN A 303 -11.53 -11.99 1.18
C GLN A 303 -11.02 -11.42 2.52
N ILE A 304 -11.65 -10.38 3.07
CA ILE A 304 -11.23 -9.84 4.37
C ILE A 304 -11.33 -10.90 5.47
N PRO A 305 -10.49 -10.80 6.52
CA PRO A 305 -10.49 -11.73 7.65
C PRO A 305 -11.86 -11.86 8.32
N GLN A 306 -12.17 -13.04 8.82
CA GLN A 306 -13.49 -13.33 9.44
C GLN A 306 -13.85 -12.38 10.58
N HIS A 307 -12.87 -11.99 11.41
CA HIS A 307 -13.12 -11.04 12.50
C HIS A 307 -13.51 -9.64 12.00
N HIS A 308 -12.99 -9.19 10.83
CA HIS A 308 -13.44 -7.95 10.21
C HIS A 308 -14.89 -8.06 9.73
N LYS A 309 -15.28 -9.21 9.13
CA LYS A 309 -16.66 -9.46 8.69
C LYS A 309 -17.63 -9.45 9.89
N LEU A 310 -17.25 -10.12 10.98
CA LEU A 310 -18.06 -10.16 12.21
C LEU A 310 -18.21 -8.77 12.86
N ALA A 311 -17.21 -7.92 12.75
CA ALA A 311 -17.25 -6.53 13.21
C ALA A 311 -17.97 -5.58 12.22
N GLY A 312 -18.51 -6.07 11.11
CA GLY A 312 -19.19 -5.26 10.11
C GLY A 312 -18.28 -4.31 9.34
N LEU A 313 -16.97 -4.54 9.36
CA LEU A 313 -15.98 -3.67 8.69
C LEU A 313 -15.98 -3.92 7.18
N LYS A 314 -15.73 -2.84 6.43
CA LYS A 314 -15.58 -2.87 4.98
C LYS A 314 -14.31 -2.13 4.57
N VAL A 315 -13.61 -2.67 3.59
CA VAL A 315 -12.52 -1.99 2.90
C VAL A 315 -13.10 -1.08 1.83
N LYS A 316 -12.63 0.17 1.81
CA LYS A 316 -13.03 1.21 0.83
C LYS A 316 -11.84 1.79 0.08
N THR A 317 -10.62 1.44 0.46
CA THR A 317 -9.40 2.04 -0.10
C THR A 317 -8.26 1.03 -0.13
N SER A 318 -7.14 1.44 -0.70
CA SER A 318 -5.87 0.73 -0.59
C SER A 318 -4.75 1.72 -0.23
N ASN A 319 -3.55 1.21 -0.03
CA ASN A 319 -2.36 2.04 0.20
C ASN A 319 -1.86 2.68 -1.10
N LEU A 320 -0.71 3.37 -1.01
CA LEU A 320 -0.06 4.02 -2.15
C LEU A 320 0.15 3.10 -3.36
N CYS A 321 0.59 1.86 -3.13
CA CYS A 321 0.96 0.90 -4.19
C CYS A 321 -0.16 -0.09 -4.54
N SER A 322 -1.33 0.02 -3.91
CA SER A 322 -2.54 -0.77 -4.17
C SER A 322 -2.48 -2.26 -3.78
N GLU A 323 -1.52 -2.67 -2.93
CA GLU A 323 -1.39 -4.05 -2.46
C GLU A 323 -1.97 -4.30 -1.06
N ILE A 324 -2.28 -3.26 -0.29
CA ILE A 324 -2.80 -3.37 1.09
C ILE A 324 -4.25 -2.93 1.14
N THR A 325 -5.10 -3.78 1.67
CA THR A 325 -6.54 -3.55 1.75
C THR A 325 -7.01 -3.71 3.20
N LEU A 326 -7.11 -2.59 3.92
CA LEU A 326 -7.51 -2.53 5.32
C LEU A 326 -8.70 -1.59 5.52
N PRO A 327 -9.58 -1.87 6.51
CA PRO A 327 -10.70 -1.00 6.82
C PRO A 327 -10.26 0.35 7.39
N THR A 328 -10.88 1.42 6.89
CA THR A 328 -10.77 2.79 7.38
C THR A 328 -12.12 3.28 7.90
N GLY A 329 -12.29 4.57 8.11
CA GLY A 329 -13.55 5.18 8.53
C GLY A 329 -13.69 5.36 10.04
N ILE A 330 -14.91 5.56 10.48
CA ILE A 330 -15.21 5.82 11.90
C ILE A 330 -15.26 4.50 12.66
N ASP A 331 -14.59 4.44 13.81
CA ASP A 331 -14.63 3.29 14.70
C ASP A 331 -15.89 3.31 15.59
N ASN A 332 -16.07 2.27 16.42
CA ASN A 332 -17.20 2.14 17.32
C ASN A 332 -17.21 3.18 18.46
N THR A 333 -16.15 3.96 18.64
CA THR A 333 -16.05 5.08 19.59
C THR A 333 -16.30 6.44 18.94
N GLY A 334 -16.58 6.48 17.64
CA GLY A 334 -16.78 7.71 16.87
C GLY A 334 -15.50 8.40 16.41
N LYS A 335 -14.34 7.73 16.51
CA LYS A 335 -13.05 8.27 16.06
C LYS A 335 -12.71 7.80 14.66
N GLU A 336 -12.05 8.67 13.91
CA GLU A 336 -11.48 8.30 12.62
C GLU A 336 -10.38 7.23 12.79
N ARG A 337 -10.38 6.27 11.87
CA ARG A 337 -9.43 5.16 11.85
C ARG A 337 -8.49 5.32 10.66
N THR A 338 -7.21 5.43 10.96
CA THR A 338 -6.13 5.30 9.99
C THR A 338 -5.54 3.90 10.09
N ALA A 339 -5.60 3.16 8.99
CA ALA A 339 -4.95 1.86 8.93
C ALA A 339 -3.47 2.02 8.59
N VAL A 340 -2.64 1.15 9.14
CA VAL A 340 -1.18 1.19 8.97
C VAL A 340 -0.65 -0.15 8.47
N CYS A 341 0.44 -0.11 7.72
CA CYS A 341 1.12 -1.30 7.25
C CYS A 341 2.63 -1.17 7.40
N CYS A 342 3.23 -2.21 7.98
CA CYS A 342 4.66 -2.40 8.07
C CYS A 342 5.06 -3.49 7.07
N LEU A 343 5.76 -3.10 5.99
CA LEU A 343 6.15 -4.02 4.92
C LEU A 343 7.50 -4.68 5.19
N SER A 344 7.68 -5.86 4.57
CA SER A 344 8.96 -6.58 4.55
C SER A 344 9.07 -7.49 3.32
#